data_e8122d7c93cc6e99c0650594a02fc8bc
#
_entry.id   e8122d7c93cc6e99c0650594a02fc8bc
#
_cell.length_a   1.000
_cell.length_b   1.000
_cell.length_c   1.000
_cell.angle_alpha   90.00
_cell.angle_beta   90.00
_cell.angle_gamma   90.00
#
_symmetry.space_group_name_H-M   'P 1'
#
loop_
_entity.id
_entity.type
_entity.pdbx_description
1 polymer ?
#
loop_
_entity_poly.entity_id
_entity_poly.type
_entity_poly.pdbx_seq_one_letter_code
_entity_poly.pdbx_strand_id
1 'polypeptide(L)'
;MNNPFAIVDEFESTIAQLAGSKYAVAVDCCTNALFLCLKYLNKTEQIITIPKHTYIGVPSSIRNAGYNVAFEDLEWSGVYQLKPLPIFDGALRFRKNMYQGGFHCLSFHIKKHLKIGRGGMILTDCEKAYNWFKLARFNGRNPIEHKNDTFKMIGWNYYMTNYDAARGLWLLAGLSNESPLPDIDPVYPDLSIYNFNKCQPGEFFKQ
;
A
#
# COMPACT_ATOMS: atom_id res chain seq x y z
N MET A 1 5.06 -27.76 10.99
CA MET A 1 5.84 -27.22 9.85
C MET A 1 6.20 -25.78 10.17
N ASN A 2 7.47 -25.38 10.01
CA ASN A 2 7.85 -23.99 10.23
C ASN A 2 7.20 -23.11 9.15
N ASN A 3 6.57 -22.00 9.57
CA ASN A 3 6.03 -21.00 8.65
C ASN A 3 7.20 -20.36 7.86
N PRO A 4 7.30 -20.54 6.54
CA PRO A 4 8.41 -20.00 5.75
C PRO A 4 8.40 -18.46 5.66
N PHE A 5 7.31 -17.80 6.07
CA PHE A 5 7.15 -16.36 6.07
C PHE A 5 7.07 -15.75 7.50
N ALA A 6 7.55 -16.48 8.53
CA ALA A 6 7.50 -16.02 9.92
C ALA A 6 8.11 -14.63 10.11
N ILE A 7 9.21 -14.32 9.41
CA ILE A 7 9.86 -13.01 9.48
C ILE A 7 8.99 -11.89 8.88
N VAL A 8 8.17 -12.19 7.86
CA VAL A 8 7.21 -11.25 7.30
C VAL A 8 6.09 -10.99 8.29
N ASP A 9 5.57 -12.04 8.95
CA ASP A 9 4.52 -11.91 9.97
C ASP A 9 5.01 -11.10 11.17
N GLU A 10 6.27 -11.27 11.58
CA GLU A 10 6.91 -10.46 12.63
C GLU A 10 7.01 -8.99 12.22
N PHE A 11 7.45 -8.69 11.00
CA PHE A 11 7.51 -7.34 10.47
C PHE A 11 6.12 -6.68 10.41
N GLU A 12 5.11 -7.40 9.95
CA GLU A 12 3.71 -6.95 9.94
C GLU A 12 3.23 -6.60 11.35
N SER A 13 3.44 -7.49 12.33
CA SER A 13 3.04 -7.26 13.72
C SER A 13 3.74 -6.04 14.31
N THR A 14 5.04 -5.87 14.05
CA THR A 14 5.84 -4.75 14.53
C THR A 14 5.34 -3.42 13.95
N ILE A 15 5.05 -3.38 12.64
CA ILE A 15 4.50 -2.17 12.00
C ILE A 15 3.09 -1.87 12.47
N ALA A 16 2.22 -2.88 12.63
CA ALA A 16 0.87 -2.69 13.15
C ALA A 16 0.90 -2.05 14.54
N GLN A 17 1.72 -2.59 15.45
CA GLN A 17 1.89 -2.07 16.80
C GLN A 17 2.45 -0.64 16.80
N LEU A 18 3.47 -0.35 15.97
CA LEU A 18 4.04 0.99 15.86
C LEU A 18 3.02 2.00 15.33
N ALA A 19 2.30 1.64 14.27
CA ALA A 19 1.34 2.54 13.62
C ALA A 19 0.02 2.68 14.39
N GLY A 20 -0.30 1.76 15.30
CA GLY A 20 -1.54 1.75 16.09
C GLY A 20 -2.73 1.14 15.36
N SER A 21 -2.51 0.23 14.40
CA SER A 21 -3.55 -0.56 13.76
C SER A 21 -3.63 -1.97 14.35
N LYS A 22 -4.77 -2.66 14.20
CA LYS A 22 -4.89 -4.06 14.64
C LYS A 22 -4.09 -5.01 13.75
N TYR A 23 -4.05 -4.72 12.45
CA TYR A 23 -3.44 -5.57 11.43
C TYR A 23 -2.59 -4.75 10.47
N ALA A 24 -1.54 -5.39 9.96
CA ALA A 24 -0.76 -4.90 8.84
C ALA A 24 -0.53 -6.05 7.84
N VAL A 25 -0.50 -5.74 6.55
CA VAL A 25 -0.24 -6.70 5.48
C VAL A 25 0.88 -6.17 4.59
N ALA A 26 2.03 -6.83 4.64
CA ALA A 26 3.19 -6.46 3.83
C ALA A 26 2.98 -6.85 2.37
N VAL A 27 3.34 -5.95 1.47
CA VAL A 27 3.31 -6.15 0.01
C VAL A 27 4.62 -5.66 -0.61
N ASP A 28 4.82 -5.96 -1.89
CA ASP A 28 6.05 -5.63 -2.61
C ASP A 28 6.23 -4.13 -2.89
N CYS A 29 5.17 -3.33 -2.88
CA CYS A 29 5.22 -1.86 -3.00
C CYS A 29 3.90 -1.18 -2.60
N CYS A 30 3.96 0.13 -2.28
CA CYS A 30 2.78 0.92 -1.94
C CYS A 30 1.76 1.01 -3.09
N THR A 31 2.20 1.07 -4.34
CA THR A 31 1.32 1.07 -5.51
C THR A 31 0.43 -0.17 -5.54
N ASN A 32 0.98 -1.34 -5.24
CA ASN A 32 0.22 -2.59 -5.15
C ASN A 32 -0.63 -2.66 -3.87
N ALA A 33 -0.22 -2.02 -2.78
CA ALA A 33 -1.07 -1.84 -1.60
C ALA A 33 -2.36 -1.08 -1.95
N LEU A 34 -2.22 0.07 -2.62
CA LEU A 34 -3.36 0.88 -3.10
C LEU A 34 -4.25 0.08 -4.05
N PHE A 35 -3.64 -0.62 -5.02
CA PHE A 35 -4.36 -1.48 -5.96
C PHE A 35 -5.20 -2.56 -5.24
N LEU A 36 -4.61 -3.26 -4.27
CA LEU A 36 -5.33 -4.29 -3.53
C LEU A 36 -6.50 -3.72 -2.71
N CYS A 37 -6.34 -2.54 -2.09
CA CYS A 37 -7.41 -1.85 -1.38
C CYS A 37 -8.58 -1.49 -2.32
N LEU A 38 -8.27 -0.98 -3.50
CA LEU A 38 -9.26 -0.67 -4.54
C LEU A 38 -10.00 -1.93 -5.00
N LYS A 39 -9.27 -3.04 -5.23
CA LYS A 39 -9.86 -4.34 -5.62
C LYS A 39 -10.72 -4.95 -4.51
N TYR A 40 -10.32 -4.79 -3.24
CA TYR A 40 -11.12 -5.26 -2.11
C TYR A 40 -12.47 -4.55 -2.01
N LEU A 41 -12.49 -3.22 -2.16
CA LEU A 41 -13.72 -2.43 -2.10
C LEU A 41 -14.62 -2.64 -3.33
N ASN A 42 -14.02 -2.83 -4.50
CA ASN A 42 -14.70 -3.16 -5.77
C ASN A 42 -15.91 -2.25 -6.09
N LYS A 43 -15.72 -0.93 -5.99
CA LYS A 43 -16.74 0.11 -6.28
C LYS A 43 -16.36 0.90 -7.53
N THR A 44 -16.18 0.21 -8.65
CA THR A 44 -15.62 0.75 -9.90
C THR A 44 -16.52 1.79 -10.59
N GLU A 45 -17.78 1.90 -10.19
CA GLU A 45 -18.71 2.96 -10.60
C GLU A 45 -18.34 4.35 -10.04
N GLN A 46 -17.50 4.37 -8.99
CA GLN A 46 -17.05 5.63 -8.40
C GLN A 46 -15.85 6.21 -9.14
N ILE A 47 -15.79 7.53 -9.19
CA ILE A 47 -14.61 8.28 -9.64
C ILE A 47 -13.75 8.55 -8.41
N ILE A 48 -12.46 8.23 -8.50
CA ILE A 48 -11.51 8.44 -7.40
C ILE A 48 -10.80 9.78 -7.58
N THR A 49 -11.01 10.68 -6.63
CA THR A 49 -10.37 12.00 -6.60
C THR A 49 -9.11 11.97 -5.75
N ILE A 50 -8.00 12.43 -6.31
CA ILE A 50 -6.68 12.51 -5.68
C ILE A 50 -6.02 13.86 -5.95
N PRO A 51 -5.02 14.28 -5.16
CA PRO A 51 -4.24 15.49 -5.45
C PRO A 51 -3.58 15.40 -6.82
N LYS A 52 -3.57 16.53 -7.58
CA LYS A 52 -2.88 16.58 -8.89
C LYS A 52 -1.36 16.43 -8.77
N HIS A 53 -0.78 16.84 -7.65
CA HIS A 53 0.64 16.67 -7.33
C HIS A 53 0.82 15.42 -6.46
N THR A 54 0.90 14.25 -7.09
CA THR A 54 1.13 12.96 -6.42
C THR A 54 2.03 12.05 -7.25
N TYR A 55 2.42 10.90 -6.69
CA TYR A 55 3.23 9.92 -7.42
C TYR A 55 2.42 9.26 -8.55
N ILE A 56 3.01 9.17 -9.73
CA ILE A 56 2.37 8.60 -10.95
C ILE A 56 1.79 7.19 -10.74
N GLY A 57 2.35 6.40 -9.84
CA GLY A 57 1.84 5.07 -9.50
C GLY A 57 0.44 5.08 -8.88
N VAL A 58 0.00 6.21 -8.30
CA VAL A 58 -1.33 6.29 -7.68
C VAL A 58 -2.45 6.30 -8.72
N PRO A 59 -2.52 7.25 -9.68
CA PRO A 59 -3.52 7.17 -10.73
C PRO A 59 -3.39 5.91 -11.57
N SER A 60 -2.17 5.37 -11.76
CA SER A 60 -1.97 4.08 -12.43
C SER A 60 -2.64 2.93 -11.68
N SER A 61 -2.50 2.86 -10.34
CA SER A 61 -3.17 1.81 -9.53
C SER A 61 -4.69 1.93 -9.59
N ILE A 62 -5.23 3.16 -9.59
CA ILE A 62 -6.66 3.44 -9.74
C ILE A 62 -7.17 2.91 -11.08
N ARG A 63 -6.49 3.23 -12.18
CA ARG A 63 -6.86 2.78 -13.52
C ARG A 63 -6.74 1.27 -13.69
N ASN A 64 -5.65 0.67 -13.20
CA ASN A 64 -5.44 -0.78 -13.22
C ASN A 64 -6.49 -1.54 -12.40
N ALA A 65 -7.01 -0.93 -11.34
CA ALA A 65 -8.10 -1.50 -10.55
C ALA A 65 -9.49 -1.38 -11.22
N GLY A 66 -9.61 -0.63 -12.32
CA GLY A 66 -10.83 -0.47 -13.11
C GLY A 66 -11.64 0.80 -12.79
N TYR A 67 -11.10 1.72 -11.97
CA TYR A 67 -11.75 2.99 -11.62
C TYR A 67 -11.37 4.11 -12.60
N ASN A 68 -12.21 5.15 -12.65
CA ASN A 68 -11.84 6.43 -13.22
C ASN A 68 -11.17 7.32 -12.16
N VAL A 69 -10.27 8.21 -12.60
CA VAL A 69 -9.55 9.14 -11.74
C VAL A 69 -9.93 10.58 -12.05
N ALA A 70 -10.06 11.39 -10.99
CA ALA A 70 -10.15 12.84 -11.07
C ALA A 70 -9.03 13.47 -10.22
N PHE A 71 -8.61 14.67 -10.59
CA PHE A 71 -7.57 15.41 -9.88
C PHE A 71 -8.16 16.64 -9.21
N GLU A 72 -7.73 16.92 -7.98
CA GLU A 72 -8.03 18.16 -7.26
C GLU A 72 -6.75 18.96 -6.96
N ASP A 73 -6.87 20.27 -6.90
CA ASP A 73 -5.79 21.16 -6.49
C ASP A 73 -5.77 21.21 -4.96
N LEU A 74 -5.19 20.17 -4.36
CA LEU A 74 -5.10 20.00 -2.92
C LEU A 74 -3.63 20.07 -2.49
N GLU A 75 -3.33 20.99 -1.58
CA GLU A 75 -2.08 20.95 -0.82
C GLU A 75 -2.18 19.88 0.27
N TRP A 76 -1.17 19.03 0.37
CA TRP A 76 -1.17 17.93 1.34
C TRP A 76 0.24 17.65 1.85
N SER A 77 0.32 17.02 3.02
CA SER A 77 1.56 16.58 3.63
C SER A 77 1.39 15.20 4.27
N GLY A 78 2.33 14.32 3.97
CA GLY A 78 2.44 12.99 4.56
C GLY A 78 1.38 11.98 4.15
N VAL A 79 0.09 12.33 4.24
CA VAL A 79 -1.06 11.44 3.97
C VAL A 79 -2.17 12.20 3.26
N TYR A 80 -2.82 11.56 2.30
CA TYR A 80 -4.09 12.02 1.73
C TYR A 80 -5.03 10.84 1.44
N GLN A 81 -6.31 11.12 1.30
CA GLN A 81 -7.34 10.13 1.02
C GLN A 81 -7.61 10.01 -0.48
N LEU A 82 -7.79 8.79 -0.96
CA LEU A 82 -8.36 8.49 -2.28
C LEU A 82 -9.88 8.63 -2.19
N LYS A 83 -10.41 9.86 -2.34
CA LYS A 83 -11.83 10.16 -2.15
C LYS A 83 -12.71 9.50 -3.21
N PRO A 84 -13.92 9.02 -2.84
CA PRO A 84 -14.53 9.02 -1.50
C PRO A 84 -14.21 7.77 -0.67
N LEU A 85 -13.31 6.89 -1.13
CA LEU A 85 -13.03 5.62 -0.49
C LEU A 85 -12.21 5.80 0.81
N PRO A 86 -12.34 4.91 1.81
CA PRO A 86 -11.55 4.94 3.03
C PRO A 86 -10.14 4.35 2.80
N ILE A 87 -9.47 4.81 1.74
CA ILE A 87 -8.09 4.44 1.37
C ILE A 87 -7.22 5.68 1.51
N PHE A 88 -6.08 5.54 2.18
CA PHE A 88 -5.16 6.63 2.45
C PHE A 88 -3.77 6.29 1.90
N ASP A 89 -3.23 7.15 1.05
CA ASP A 89 -1.82 7.09 0.67
C ASP A 89 -0.98 7.77 1.74
N GLY A 90 -0.29 6.97 2.54
CA GLY A 90 0.62 7.39 3.61
C GLY A 90 2.10 7.21 3.24
N ALA A 91 2.44 7.18 1.95
CA ALA A 91 3.80 6.91 1.48
C ALA A 91 4.84 7.95 1.93
N LEU A 92 4.43 9.13 2.38
CA LEU A 92 5.30 10.22 2.85
C LEU A 92 5.27 10.42 4.37
N ARG A 93 4.60 9.52 5.11
CA ARG A 93 4.52 9.55 6.59
C ARG A 93 4.90 8.20 7.18
N PHE A 94 5.72 8.23 8.24
CA PHE A 94 6.01 7.04 9.03
C PHE A 94 6.30 7.45 10.48
N ARG A 95 5.37 7.16 11.39
CA ARG A 95 5.50 7.50 12.82
C ARG A 95 4.55 6.68 13.70
N LYS A 96 4.77 6.71 15.02
CA LYS A 96 3.89 6.05 16.00
C LYS A 96 2.47 6.59 15.94
N ASN A 97 1.49 5.70 16.10
CA ASN A 97 0.07 6.02 16.18
C ASN A 97 -0.46 6.85 14.99
N MET A 98 0.09 6.60 13.79
CA MET A 98 -0.32 7.32 12.59
C MET A 98 -1.63 6.81 11.96
N TYR A 99 -2.06 5.61 12.32
CA TYR A 99 -3.26 5.01 11.77
C TYR A 99 -4.53 5.68 12.32
N GLN A 100 -5.46 6.04 11.46
CA GLN A 100 -6.70 6.75 11.79
C GLN A 100 -7.96 6.08 11.21
N GLY A 101 -7.90 4.76 10.97
CA GLY A 101 -9.01 4.01 10.39
C GLY A 101 -8.90 3.80 8.88
N GLY A 102 -9.75 2.95 8.32
CA GLY A 102 -9.77 2.59 6.90
C GLY A 102 -8.59 1.70 6.48
N PHE A 103 -8.04 1.99 5.30
CA PHE A 103 -6.88 1.30 4.74
C PHE A 103 -5.75 2.31 4.52
N HIS A 104 -4.72 2.31 5.36
CA HIS A 104 -3.53 3.14 5.18
C HIS A 104 -2.46 2.37 4.45
N CYS A 105 -1.96 2.92 3.33
CA CYS A 105 -0.92 2.33 2.52
C CYS A 105 0.42 3.03 2.75
N LEU A 106 1.43 2.27 3.18
CA LEU A 106 2.78 2.76 3.45
C LEU A 106 3.75 2.36 2.34
N SER A 107 4.82 3.11 2.20
CA SER A 107 5.91 2.82 1.27
C SER A 107 7.24 2.63 2.00
N PHE A 108 7.97 1.58 1.63
CA PHE A 108 9.33 1.31 2.10
C PHE A 108 10.37 1.43 0.96
N HIS A 109 10.04 2.22 -0.06
CA HIS A 109 10.98 2.55 -1.11
C HIS A 109 12.23 3.24 -0.54
N ILE A 110 13.38 3.12 -1.22
CA ILE A 110 14.68 3.66 -0.76
C ILE A 110 14.66 5.17 -0.41
N LYS A 111 13.70 5.94 -0.96
CA LYS A 111 13.52 7.38 -0.70
C LYS A 111 12.57 7.69 0.45
N LYS A 112 12.08 6.68 1.18
CA LYS A 112 11.11 6.84 2.28
C LYS A 112 11.80 6.78 3.64
N HIS A 113 11.05 6.96 4.73
CA HIS A 113 11.59 6.93 6.10
C HIS A 113 12.28 5.60 6.41
N LEU A 114 11.58 4.49 6.21
CA LEU A 114 12.12 3.14 6.35
C LEU A 114 12.65 2.67 4.99
N LYS A 115 13.95 2.86 4.75
CA LYS A 115 14.61 2.69 3.46
C LYS A 115 14.93 1.22 3.15
N ILE A 116 13.92 0.36 3.09
CA ILE A 116 14.12 -1.07 2.78
C ILE A 116 14.70 -1.23 1.37
N GLY A 117 14.25 -0.41 0.41
CA GLY A 117 14.58 -0.49 -1.01
C GLY A 117 13.31 -0.64 -1.84
N ARG A 118 12.57 -1.72 -1.62
CA ARG A 118 11.24 -1.99 -2.16
C ARG A 118 10.35 -2.51 -1.03
N GLY A 119 9.05 -2.22 -1.10
CA GLY A 119 8.09 -2.68 -0.12
C GLY A 119 6.96 -1.71 0.09
N GLY A 120 5.86 -2.23 0.61
CA GLY A 120 4.69 -1.50 1.05
C GLY A 120 3.97 -2.23 2.18
N MET A 121 2.99 -1.57 2.80
CA MET A 121 2.20 -2.13 3.86
C MET A 121 0.78 -1.59 3.78
N ILE A 122 -0.23 -2.43 4.04
CA ILE A 122 -1.62 -2.02 4.24
C ILE A 122 -1.91 -2.13 5.73
N LEU A 123 -2.29 -1.04 6.37
CA LEU A 123 -2.76 -1.01 7.76
C LEU A 123 -4.28 -1.04 7.78
N THR A 124 -4.87 -1.83 8.68
CA THR A 124 -6.32 -1.92 8.85
C THR A 124 -6.72 -2.50 10.20
N ASP A 125 -7.93 -2.17 10.66
CA ASP A 125 -8.57 -2.82 11.82
C ASP A 125 -9.62 -3.86 11.39
N CYS A 126 -9.88 -3.98 10.10
CA CYS A 126 -10.87 -4.89 9.56
C CYS A 126 -10.27 -6.28 9.34
N GLU A 127 -10.61 -7.25 10.20
CA GLU A 127 -10.13 -8.64 10.12
C GLU A 127 -10.51 -9.30 8.79
N LYS A 128 -11.73 -9.06 8.30
CA LYS A 128 -12.18 -9.60 7.00
C LYS A 128 -11.28 -9.11 5.85
N ALA A 129 -10.93 -7.83 5.85
CA ALA A 129 -10.03 -7.25 4.85
C ALA A 129 -8.60 -7.79 5.00
N TYR A 130 -8.10 -7.89 6.23
CA TYR A 130 -6.80 -8.49 6.53
C TYR A 130 -6.66 -9.89 5.94
N ASN A 131 -7.63 -10.77 6.24
CA ASN A 131 -7.64 -12.14 5.72
C ASN A 131 -7.70 -12.18 4.19
N TRP A 132 -8.49 -11.30 3.58
CA TRP A 132 -8.57 -11.18 2.13
C TRP A 132 -7.22 -10.72 1.53
N PHE A 133 -6.57 -9.70 2.09
CA PHE A 133 -5.28 -9.19 1.61
C PHE A 133 -4.17 -10.23 1.72
N LYS A 134 -4.15 -11.03 2.81
CA LYS A 134 -3.17 -12.11 2.99
C LYS A 134 -3.25 -13.14 1.85
N LEU A 135 -4.45 -13.50 1.42
CA LEU A 135 -4.66 -14.39 0.26
C LEU A 135 -4.37 -13.67 -1.06
N ALA A 136 -4.94 -12.47 -1.24
CA ALA A 136 -4.88 -11.73 -2.51
C ALA A 136 -3.44 -11.45 -2.95
N ARG A 137 -2.55 -11.04 -2.02
CA ARG A 137 -1.14 -10.78 -2.32
C ARG A 137 -0.33 -12.02 -2.67
N PHE A 138 -0.84 -13.21 -2.36
CA PHE A 138 -0.14 -14.49 -2.52
C PHE A 138 -0.88 -15.42 -3.49
N ASN A 139 -1.24 -14.92 -4.66
CA ASN A 139 -1.95 -15.65 -5.73
C ASN A 139 -3.31 -16.24 -5.29
N GLY A 140 -3.96 -15.71 -4.27
CA GLY A 140 -5.23 -16.21 -3.75
C GLY A 140 -5.13 -17.48 -2.92
N ARG A 141 -3.93 -17.82 -2.44
CA ARG A 141 -3.63 -19.04 -1.69
C ARG A 141 -3.00 -18.77 -0.33
N ASN A 142 -2.92 -19.81 0.51
CA ASN A 142 -2.18 -19.75 1.77
C ASN A 142 -0.68 -20.05 1.54
N PRO A 143 0.24 -19.56 2.41
CA PRO A 143 1.67 -19.86 2.32
C PRO A 143 2.02 -21.24 2.92
N ILE A 144 1.33 -22.28 2.46
CA ILE A 144 1.52 -23.68 2.85
C ILE A 144 1.91 -24.53 1.62
N GLU A 145 2.26 -25.80 1.86
CA GLU A 145 2.57 -26.72 0.76
C GLU A 145 1.40 -26.83 -0.23
N HIS A 146 1.69 -26.79 -1.52
CA HIS A 146 0.68 -26.80 -2.59
C HIS A 146 -0.32 -27.95 -2.50
N LYS A 147 0.16 -29.15 -2.15
CA LYS A 147 -0.69 -30.35 -2.00
C LYS A 147 -1.72 -30.26 -0.89
N ASN A 148 -1.51 -29.36 0.08
CA ASN A 148 -2.36 -29.16 1.25
C ASN A 148 -3.20 -27.87 1.14
N ASP A 149 -3.05 -27.09 0.05
CA ASP A 149 -3.74 -25.81 -0.11
C ASP A 149 -5.09 -25.98 -0.82
N THR A 150 -6.05 -25.21 -0.40
CA THR A 150 -7.34 -25.07 -1.08
C THR A 150 -7.39 -23.67 -1.69
N PHE A 151 -7.20 -23.57 -3.00
CA PHE A 151 -7.25 -22.28 -3.70
C PHE A 151 -8.63 -21.63 -3.56
N LYS A 152 -8.66 -20.44 -2.96
CA LYS A 152 -9.92 -19.78 -2.56
C LYS A 152 -10.33 -18.66 -3.49
N MET A 153 -9.38 -18.07 -4.21
CA MET A 153 -9.62 -16.91 -5.07
C MET A 153 -8.50 -16.76 -6.11
N ILE A 154 -8.76 -15.99 -7.15
CA ILE A 154 -7.70 -15.48 -8.02
C ILE A 154 -7.06 -14.28 -7.33
N GLY A 155 -5.75 -14.32 -7.10
CA GLY A 155 -5.00 -13.26 -6.45
C GLY A 155 -3.86 -12.75 -7.32
N TRP A 156 -2.92 -12.05 -6.71
CA TRP A 156 -1.74 -11.46 -7.33
C TRP A 156 -0.48 -11.91 -6.63
N ASN A 157 0.66 -11.81 -7.31
CA ASN A 157 1.97 -12.13 -6.75
C ASN A 157 2.65 -10.85 -6.26
N TYR A 158 2.14 -10.29 -5.14
CA TYR A 158 2.55 -9.01 -4.57
C TYR A 158 3.08 -9.13 -3.13
N TYR A 159 3.48 -10.31 -2.70
CA TYR A 159 4.00 -10.51 -1.34
C TYR A 159 5.40 -9.90 -1.17
N MET A 160 5.68 -9.44 0.03
CA MET A 160 7.02 -9.01 0.45
C MET A 160 7.92 -10.21 0.66
N THR A 161 9.19 -10.11 0.27
CA THR A 161 10.18 -11.17 0.51
C THR A 161 10.64 -11.20 1.96
N ASN A 162 11.14 -12.35 2.42
CA ASN A 162 11.74 -12.49 3.75
C ASN A 162 12.96 -11.57 3.93
N TYR A 163 13.73 -11.33 2.88
CA TYR A 163 14.89 -10.42 2.91
C TYR A 163 14.49 -8.97 3.14
N ASP A 164 13.43 -8.51 2.47
CA ASP A 164 12.90 -7.16 2.65
C ASP A 164 12.33 -6.98 4.05
N ALA A 165 11.60 -7.97 4.57
CA ALA A 165 11.04 -7.95 5.91
C ALA A 165 12.14 -7.92 6.99
N ALA A 166 13.15 -8.78 6.88
CA ALA A 166 14.29 -8.81 7.79
C ALA A 166 15.05 -7.48 7.80
N ARG A 167 15.30 -6.90 6.60
CA ARG A 167 15.87 -5.57 6.47
C ARG A 167 14.99 -4.50 7.14
N GLY A 168 13.67 -4.60 6.99
CA GLY A 168 12.71 -3.72 7.64
C GLY A 168 12.82 -3.74 9.15
N LEU A 169 12.86 -4.92 9.77
CA LEU A 169 13.03 -5.10 11.21
C LEU A 169 14.37 -4.52 11.69
N TRP A 170 15.46 -4.79 10.97
CA TRP A 170 16.78 -4.25 11.30
C TRP A 170 16.80 -2.71 11.27
N LEU A 171 16.20 -2.10 10.23
CA LEU A 171 16.10 -0.64 10.12
C LEU A 171 15.23 -0.04 11.24
N LEU A 172 14.13 -0.71 11.61
CA LEU A 172 13.27 -0.28 12.72
C LEU A 172 13.99 -0.24 14.05
N ALA A 173 14.84 -1.22 14.32
CA ALA A 173 15.63 -1.27 15.54
C ALA A 173 16.62 -0.09 15.66
N GLY A 174 17.03 0.49 14.53
CA GLY A 174 17.88 1.67 14.45
C GLY A 174 17.14 3.02 14.42
N LEU A 175 15.80 3.02 14.34
CA LEU A 175 15.04 4.26 14.38
C LEU A 175 14.96 4.80 15.80
N SER A 176 15.36 6.05 15.99
CA SER A 176 15.23 6.76 17.27
C SER A 176 13.74 6.84 17.68
N ASN A 177 13.47 6.48 18.95
CA ASN A 177 12.14 6.54 19.54
C ASN A 177 11.77 7.94 20.06
N GLU A 178 12.66 8.92 19.95
CA GLU A 178 12.58 10.18 20.73
C GLU A 178 11.80 11.30 20.08
N SER A 179 11.57 11.24 18.76
CA SER A 179 10.77 12.27 18.07
C SER A 179 10.02 11.68 16.88
N PRO A 180 8.79 12.14 16.59
CA PRO A 180 8.11 11.73 15.37
C PRO A 180 8.90 12.20 14.16
N LEU A 181 9.14 11.31 13.21
CA LEU A 181 9.77 11.68 11.95
C LEU A 181 8.90 12.71 11.21
N PRO A 182 9.47 13.81 10.68
CA PRO A 182 8.72 14.77 9.88
C PRO A 182 8.16 14.09 8.63
N ASP A 183 7.03 14.60 8.13
CA ASP A 183 6.52 14.16 6.83
C ASP A 183 7.53 14.53 5.72
N ILE A 184 7.62 13.71 4.68
CA ILE A 184 8.41 14.04 3.50
C ILE A 184 7.58 14.96 2.62
N ASP A 185 8.14 16.10 2.19
CA ASP A 185 7.45 17.01 1.30
C ASP A 185 7.23 16.41 -0.08
N PRO A 186 6.02 16.50 -0.63
CA PRO A 186 5.73 16.01 -1.96
C PRO A 186 6.40 16.90 -3.02
N VAL A 187 7.26 16.30 -3.84
CA VAL A 187 7.86 16.97 -5.02
C VAL A 187 7.43 16.18 -6.26
N TYR A 188 6.21 16.45 -6.72
CA TYR A 188 5.62 15.74 -7.86
C TYR A 188 5.13 16.73 -8.93
N PRO A 189 5.23 16.36 -10.22
CA PRO A 189 4.65 17.16 -11.30
C PRO A 189 3.13 17.19 -11.21
N ASP A 190 2.51 18.15 -11.89
CA ASP A 190 1.06 18.20 -12.08
C ASP A 190 0.64 17.07 -13.03
N LEU A 191 -0.12 16.10 -12.51
CA LEU A 191 -0.60 14.94 -13.25
C LEU A 191 -1.93 15.19 -13.95
N SER A 192 -2.62 16.30 -13.69
CA SER A 192 -3.91 16.64 -14.29
C SER A 192 -3.82 16.96 -15.79
N ILE A 193 -2.59 17.24 -16.28
CA ILE A 193 -2.33 17.46 -17.71
C ILE A 193 -2.44 16.19 -18.56
N TYR A 194 -2.43 15.00 -17.92
CA TYR A 194 -2.49 13.69 -18.59
C TYR A 194 -3.91 13.11 -18.52
N ASN A 195 -4.40 12.57 -19.63
CA ASN A 195 -5.74 11.98 -19.67
C ASN A 195 -5.72 10.49 -19.33
N PHE A 196 -5.62 10.18 -18.05
CA PHE A 196 -5.59 8.79 -17.55
C PHE A 196 -6.84 8.00 -17.92
N ASN A 197 -8.01 8.62 -18.00
CA ASN A 197 -9.26 7.92 -18.23
C ASN A 197 -9.44 7.47 -19.70
N LYS A 198 -8.73 8.10 -20.63
CA LYS A 198 -8.73 7.72 -22.05
C LYS A 198 -7.63 6.74 -22.42
N CYS A 199 -6.65 6.51 -21.56
CA CYS A 199 -5.59 5.55 -21.78
C CYS A 199 -5.94 4.21 -21.13
N GLN A 200 -5.71 3.12 -21.85
CA GLN A 200 -5.71 1.80 -21.27
C GLN A 200 -4.36 1.52 -20.60
N PRO A 201 -4.31 0.66 -19.57
CA PRO A 201 -3.05 0.22 -18.99
C PRO A 201 -2.08 -0.30 -20.07
N GLY A 202 -0.85 0.26 -20.09
CA GLY A 202 0.16 -0.07 -21.09
C GLY A 202 0.17 0.81 -22.35
N GLU A 203 -0.80 1.67 -22.54
CA GLU A 203 -0.82 2.66 -23.64
C GLU A 203 -0.04 3.93 -23.26
N PHE A 204 0.54 4.57 -24.30
CA PHE A 204 1.15 5.89 -24.15
C PHE A 204 0.06 6.97 -24.06
N PHE A 205 0.31 7.99 -23.23
CA PHE A 205 -0.50 9.21 -23.30
C PHE A 205 -0.35 9.85 -24.68
N LYS A 206 -1.50 10.12 -25.34
CA LYS A 206 -1.51 10.89 -26.59
C LYS A 206 -1.16 12.34 -26.25
N GLN A 207 -0.14 12.85 -26.91
CA GLN A 207 0.22 14.27 -26.87
C GLN A 207 -0.86 15.14 -27.52
#